data_6cf85571fa578298e509db051a4857b5
#
_entry.id   6cf85571fa578298e509db051a4857b5
#
_cell.length_a   1.000
_cell.length_b   1.000
_cell.length_c   1.000
_cell.angle_alpha   90.00
_cell.angle_beta   90.00
_cell.angle_gamma   90.00
#
_symmetry.space_group_name_H-M   'P 1'
#
loop_
_entity.id
_entity.type
_entity.pdbx_description
1 polymer ?
#
loop_
_entity_poly.entity_id
_entity_poly.type
_entity_poly.pdbx_seq_one_letter_code
_entity_poly.pdbx_strand_id
1 'polypeptide(L)'
;LRKIGVADSEFTTPAANGRVQFYVANGANAGGGTPAASTLYNSPTTLAQYDMVLFACEGSHIDKPAAAQRNIVDYANRGGRVFATHFSYTWLYNVTPFSGAARWNIRQSNPASPLTGLIDTSFPRGAAFAEWLRNVGAASGTNQISISSPRHNVDAVVAPTARWIYSTSPATLQHLTFNTP
;
A
#
# COMPACT_ATOMS: atom_id res chain seq x y z
N LEU A 1 -3.63 6.78 -10.67
CA LEU A 1 -3.26 6.14 -11.96
C LEU A 1 -3.52 7.07 -13.14
N ARG A 2 -4.67 7.77 -13.22
CA ARG A 2 -4.95 8.76 -14.30
C ARG A 2 -3.83 9.80 -14.43
N LYS A 3 -3.32 10.33 -13.32
CA LYS A 3 -2.23 11.33 -13.32
C LYS A 3 -0.90 10.83 -13.91
N ILE A 4 -0.74 9.53 -14.06
CA ILE A 4 0.43 8.90 -14.70
C ILE A 4 0.10 8.34 -16.09
N GLY A 5 -1.02 8.77 -16.69
CA GLY A 5 -1.35 8.48 -18.08
C GLY A 5 -2.19 7.23 -18.33
N VAL A 6 -2.77 6.60 -17.29
CA VAL A 6 -3.72 5.50 -17.51
C VAL A 6 -5.03 6.06 -18.04
N ALA A 7 -5.44 5.64 -19.24
CA ALA A 7 -6.65 6.11 -19.91
C ALA A 7 -7.93 5.71 -19.11
N ASP A 8 -8.97 6.54 -19.21
CA ASP A 8 -10.22 6.30 -18.47
C ASP A 8 -10.93 5.01 -18.88
N SER A 9 -10.78 4.58 -20.12
CA SER A 9 -11.29 3.30 -20.64
C SER A 9 -10.70 2.06 -19.96
N GLU A 10 -9.54 2.21 -19.29
CA GLU A 10 -8.92 1.11 -18.57
C GLU A 10 -9.52 0.87 -17.17
N PHE A 11 -10.34 1.79 -16.67
CA PHE A 11 -10.97 1.68 -15.37
C PHE A 11 -12.37 1.09 -15.51
N THR A 12 -12.52 -0.19 -15.20
CA THR A 12 -13.77 -0.94 -15.44
C THR A 12 -14.16 -1.80 -14.24
N THR A 13 -15.30 -2.48 -14.36
CA THR A 13 -15.61 -3.63 -13.52
C THR A 13 -14.96 -4.90 -14.10
N PRO A 14 -14.85 -6.01 -13.34
CA PRO A 14 -14.31 -7.29 -13.84
C PRO A 14 -15.11 -7.91 -15.01
N ALA A 15 -16.32 -7.44 -15.28
CA ALA A 15 -17.12 -7.89 -16.42
C ALA A 15 -16.69 -7.26 -17.75
N ALA A 16 -15.78 -6.30 -17.74
CA ALA A 16 -15.28 -5.60 -18.93
C ALA A 16 -13.75 -5.77 -19.06
N ASN A 17 -13.18 -5.27 -20.17
CA ASN A 17 -11.80 -5.59 -20.57
C ASN A 17 -10.75 -4.57 -20.14
N GLY A 18 -11.07 -3.61 -19.26
CA GLY A 18 -10.08 -2.65 -18.75
C GLY A 18 -9.03 -3.32 -17.85
N ARG A 19 -7.83 -2.80 -17.87
CA ARG A 19 -6.70 -3.34 -17.09
C ARG A 19 -6.76 -2.99 -15.60
N VAL A 20 -7.55 -1.98 -15.21
CA VAL A 20 -7.76 -1.58 -13.83
C VAL A 20 -9.20 -1.88 -13.44
N GLN A 21 -9.40 -2.91 -12.67
CA GLN A 21 -10.74 -3.39 -12.34
C GLN A 21 -11.08 -3.10 -10.88
N PHE A 22 -12.30 -2.61 -10.64
CA PHE A 22 -12.76 -2.21 -9.33
C PHE A 22 -13.54 -3.30 -8.62
N TYR A 23 -13.27 -3.41 -7.33
CA TYR A 23 -14.06 -4.14 -6.35
C TYR A 23 -14.39 -3.20 -5.19
N VAL A 24 -15.54 -3.34 -4.57
CA VAL A 24 -15.96 -2.46 -3.48
C VAL A 24 -15.98 -3.17 -2.14
N ALA A 25 -15.56 -2.46 -1.09
CA ALA A 25 -15.61 -2.89 0.29
C ALA A 25 -16.16 -1.76 1.17
N ASN A 26 -16.62 -2.12 2.37
CA ASN A 26 -17.02 -1.20 3.44
C ASN A 26 -18.05 -0.14 3.01
N GLY A 27 -19.03 -0.54 2.20
CA GLY A 27 -20.10 0.35 1.78
C GLY A 27 -19.70 1.40 0.75
N ALA A 28 -18.48 1.32 0.19
CA ALA A 28 -18.10 2.17 -0.94
C ALA A 28 -19.04 1.94 -2.14
N ASN A 29 -19.26 2.99 -2.91
CA ASN A 29 -20.03 2.92 -4.14
C ASN A 29 -19.13 3.31 -5.32
N ALA A 30 -18.90 2.39 -6.23
CA ALA A 30 -18.12 2.61 -7.45
C ALA A 30 -18.99 2.45 -8.73
N GLY A 31 -20.29 2.58 -8.58
CA GLY A 31 -21.27 2.41 -9.66
C GLY A 31 -21.87 1.01 -9.73
N GLY A 32 -22.97 0.88 -10.49
CA GLY A 32 -23.68 -0.38 -10.67
C GLY A 32 -22.81 -1.46 -11.31
N GLY A 33 -22.98 -2.71 -10.86
CA GLY A 33 -22.23 -3.86 -11.41
C GLY A 33 -20.83 -4.05 -10.84
N THR A 34 -20.35 -3.18 -9.91
CA THR A 34 -19.05 -3.38 -9.26
C THR A 34 -19.19 -4.45 -8.16
N PRO A 35 -18.48 -5.59 -8.25
CA PRO A 35 -18.62 -6.66 -7.28
C PRO A 35 -17.99 -6.31 -5.93
N ALA A 36 -18.41 -7.05 -4.90
CA ALA A 36 -17.82 -6.94 -3.57
C ALA A 36 -16.35 -7.41 -3.58
N ALA A 37 -15.48 -6.71 -2.85
CA ALA A 37 -14.05 -7.07 -2.73
C ALA A 37 -13.83 -8.48 -2.14
N SER A 38 -14.80 -9.00 -1.38
CA SER A 38 -14.76 -10.38 -0.89
C SER A 38 -14.76 -11.44 -2.00
N THR A 39 -15.32 -11.14 -3.18
CA THR A 39 -15.28 -12.05 -4.33
C THR A 39 -13.87 -12.13 -4.95
N LEU A 40 -13.04 -11.11 -4.75
CA LEU A 40 -11.64 -11.12 -5.15
C LEU A 40 -10.78 -11.86 -4.11
N TYR A 41 -10.72 -11.35 -2.89
CA TYR A 41 -9.73 -11.84 -1.91
C TYR A 41 -10.07 -13.20 -1.29
N ASN A 42 -11.32 -13.66 -1.39
CA ASN A 42 -11.69 -15.02 -0.97
C ASN A 42 -11.50 -16.08 -2.07
N SER A 43 -11.12 -15.68 -3.28
CA SER A 43 -10.92 -16.59 -4.42
C SER A 43 -9.47 -16.56 -4.90
N PRO A 44 -8.65 -17.57 -4.57
CA PRO A 44 -7.29 -17.70 -5.12
C PRO A 44 -7.26 -17.70 -6.65
N THR A 45 -8.27 -18.28 -7.30
CA THR A 45 -8.40 -18.31 -8.76
C THR A 45 -8.65 -16.91 -9.33
N THR A 46 -9.49 -16.12 -8.67
CA THR A 46 -9.72 -14.73 -9.09
C THR A 46 -8.49 -13.87 -8.87
N LEU A 47 -7.83 -14.00 -7.71
CA LEU A 47 -6.56 -13.30 -7.43
C LEU A 47 -5.49 -13.59 -8.49
N ALA A 48 -5.38 -14.83 -8.94
CA ALA A 48 -4.39 -15.26 -9.92
C ALA A 48 -4.58 -14.63 -11.32
N GLN A 49 -5.69 -13.94 -11.57
CA GLN A 49 -5.93 -13.22 -12.83
C GLN A 49 -5.28 -11.84 -12.85
N TYR A 50 -4.76 -11.36 -11.73
CA TYR A 50 -4.21 -10.02 -11.58
C TYR A 50 -2.71 -10.04 -11.29
N ASP A 51 -1.96 -9.15 -11.92
CA ASP A 51 -0.53 -8.92 -11.62
C ASP A 51 -0.33 -8.14 -10.33
N MET A 52 -1.32 -7.29 -9.96
CA MET A 52 -1.25 -6.44 -8.79
C MET A 52 -2.62 -6.22 -8.16
N VAL A 53 -2.67 -6.26 -6.84
CA VAL A 53 -3.83 -5.85 -6.04
C VAL A 53 -3.49 -4.57 -5.29
N LEU A 54 -4.35 -3.55 -5.43
CA LEU A 54 -4.24 -2.27 -4.75
C LEU A 54 -5.31 -2.19 -3.66
N PHE A 55 -4.91 -2.30 -2.41
CA PHE A 55 -5.79 -2.09 -1.28
C PHE A 55 -5.81 -0.61 -0.90
N ALA A 56 -6.84 0.11 -1.34
CA ALA A 56 -7.08 1.48 -0.94
C ALA A 56 -7.47 1.57 0.54
N CYS A 57 -7.29 2.74 1.13
CA CYS A 57 -7.70 3.01 2.50
C CYS A 57 -9.21 2.82 2.68
N GLU A 58 -9.60 2.01 3.65
CA GLU A 58 -11.00 1.68 3.95
C GLU A 58 -11.65 2.63 4.98
N GLY A 59 -10.98 3.73 5.34
CA GLY A 59 -11.51 4.75 6.26
C GLY A 59 -11.38 4.41 7.75
N SER A 60 -11.25 3.14 8.12
CA SER A 60 -11.09 2.67 9.50
C SER A 60 -10.26 1.39 9.59
N HIS A 61 -9.84 1.04 10.81
CA HIS A 61 -9.23 -0.25 11.10
C HIS A 61 -10.30 -1.35 11.07
N ILE A 62 -10.20 -2.25 10.11
CA ILE A 62 -11.08 -3.41 9.95
C ILE A 62 -10.22 -4.64 9.77
N ASP A 63 -10.21 -5.51 10.78
CA ASP A 63 -9.45 -6.76 10.71
C ASP A 63 -9.98 -7.65 9.58
N LYS A 64 -9.05 -8.34 8.93
CA LYS A 64 -9.37 -9.19 7.79
C LYS A 64 -9.53 -10.64 8.24
N PRO A 65 -10.44 -11.40 7.61
CA PRO A 65 -10.56 -12.83 7.89
C PRO A 65 -9.21 -13.54 7.63
N ALA A 66 -8.78 -14.39 8.55
CA ALA A 66 -7.50 -15.08 8.44
C ALA A 66 -7.36 -15.90 7.13
N ALA A 67 -8.46 -16.46 6.62
CA ALA A 67 -8.45 -17.16 5.34
C ALA A 67 -8.16 -16.21 4.16
N ALA A 68 -8.78 -15.01 4.16
CA ALA A 68 -8.52 -13.99 3.14
C ALA A 68 -7.07 -13.50 3.19
N GLN A 69 -6.53 -13.25 4.39
CA GLN A 69 -5.12 -12.87 4.55
C GLN A 69 -4.18 -13.95 4.01
N ARG A 70 -4.45 -15.24 4.28
CA ARG A 70 -3.66 -16.34 3.69
C ARG A 70 -3.72 -16.35 2.18
N ASN A 71 -4.88 -16.12 1.57
CA ASN A 71 -4.99 -16.02 0.12
C ASN A 71 -4.11 -14.90 -0.46
N ILE A 72 -4.00 -13.75 0.24
CA ILE A 72 -3.13 -12.65 -0.18
C ILE A 72 -1.64 -13.02 0.00
N VAL A 73 -1.28 -13.71 1.08
CA VAL A 73 0.09 -14.24 1.25
C VAL A 73 0.43 -15.20 0.12
N ASP A 74 -0.44 -16.16 -0.18
CA ASP A 74 -0.23 -17.14 -1.25
C ASP A 74 -0.16 -16.48 -2.62
N TYR A 75 -0.99 -15.47 -2.86
CA TYR A 75 -0.94 -14.67 -4.08
C TYR A 75 0.42 -13.94 -4.23
N ALA A 76 0.89 -13.29 -3.18
CA ALA A 76 2.18 -12.61 -3.19
C ALA A 76 3.36 -13.59 -3.38
N ASN A 77 3.32 -14.76 -2.70
CA ASN A 77 4.34 -15.81 -2.83
C ASN A 77 4.43 -16.41 -4.24
N ARG A 78 3.37 -16.31 -5.04
CA ARG A 78 3.35 -16.73 -6.46
C ARG A 78 3.78 -15.61 -7.41
N GLY A 79 4.23 -14.46 -6.91
CA GLY A 79 4.71 -13.33 -7.71
C GLY A 79 3.70 -12.20 -7.88
N GLY A 80 2.52 -12.29 -7.31
CA GLY A 80 1.54 -11.21 -7.28
C GLY A 80 2.06 -10.02 -6.47
N ARG A 81 1.72 -8.80 -6.88
CA ARG A 81 2.13 -7.58 -6.19
C ARG A 81 0.99 -7.04 -5.34
N VAL A 82 1.31 -6.66 -4.11
CA VAL A 82 0.34 -6.08 -3.17
C VAL A 82 0.77 -4.65 -2.83
N PHE A 83 -0.13 -3.70 -3.02
CA PHE A 83 0.04 -2.33 -2.57
C PHE A 83 -1.06 -1.99 -1.56
N ALA A 84 -0.69 -1.68 -0.33
CA ALA A 84 -1.60 -1.37 0.76
C ALA A 84 -1.36 0.05 1.27
N THR A 85 -2.44 0.85 1.40
CA THR A 85 -2.36 2.22 1.89
C THR A 85 -3.07 2.36 3.23
N HIS A 86 -2.58 3.23 4.10
CA HIS A 86 -3.15 3.64 5.38
C HIS A 86 -3.80 2.45 6.14
N PHE A 87 -5.11 2.44 6.37
CA PHE A 87 -5.79 1.38 7.12
C PHE A 87 -5.71 -0.02 6.48
N SER A 88 -5.28 -0.12 5.23
CA SER A 88 -5.05 -1.43 4.60
C SER A 88 -3.81 -2.16 5.13
N TYR A 89 -3.08 -1.58 6.11
CA TYR A 89 -2.11 -2.33 6.90
C TYR A 89 -2.74 -3.55 7.60
N THR A 90 -4.05 -3.57 7.78
CA THR A 90 -4.79 -4.71 8.33
C THR A 90 -4.68 -5.99 7.50
N TRP A 91 -4.21 -5.90 6.26
CA TRP A 91 -3.82 -7.06 5.45
C TRP A 91 -2.45 -7.62 5.82
N LEU A 92 -1.61 -6.87 6.57
CA LEU A 92 -0.19 -7.15 6.73
C LEU A 92 0.23 -7.40 8.18
N TYR A 93 -0.26 -6.60 9.12
CA TYR A 93 0.32 -6.44 10.46
C TYR A 93 0.28 -7.70 11.35
N ASN A 94 -0.67 -8.58 11.13
CA ASN A 94 -0.96 -9.74 11.99
C ASN A 94 -0.95 -11.10 11.25
N VAL A 95 -0.43 -11.16 10.02
CA VAL A 95 -0.31 -12.39 9.24
C VAL A 95 1.13 -12.68 8.86
N THR A 96 1.62 -13.87 9.19
CA THR A 96 2.94 -14.35 8.78
C THR A 96 2.92 -14.73 7.28
N PRO A 97 3.98 -14.36 6.49
CA PRO A 97 5.23 -13.72 6.91
C PRO A 97 5.18 -12.18 6.98
N PHE A 98 4.13 -11.53 6.51
CA PHE A 98 4.05 -10.07 6.37
C PHE A 98 4.23 -9.34 7.69
N SER A 99 3.70 -9.89 8.78
CA SER A 99 3.84 -9.29 10.12
C SER A 99 5.28 -9.14 10.58
N GLY A 100 6.17 -10.01 10.09
CA GLY A 100 7.61 -9.95 10.37
C GLY A 100 8.37 -8.85 9.62
N ALA A 101 7.75 -8.20 8.63
CA ALA A 101 8.43 -7.21 7.79
C ALA A 101 8.72 -5.89 8.52
N ALA A 102 7.98 -5.57 9.57
CA ALA A 102 8.08 -4.30 10.27
C ALA A 102 7.74 -4.42 11.77
N ARG A 103 8.15 -3.41 12.53
CA ARG A 103 7.69 -3.22 13.90
C ARG A 103 6.39 -2.42 13.87
N TRP A 104 5.29 -3.15 13.89
CA TRP A 104 3.95 -2.59 13.86
C TRP A 104 3.60 -1.96 15.22
N ASN A 105 3.10 -0.74 15.19
CA ASN A 105 2.64 0.01 16.37
C ASN A 105 1.32 0.70 16.00
N ILE A 106 0.29 -0.12 15.86
CA ILE A 106 -1.01 0.30 15.35
C ILE A 106 -1.80 1.17 16.34
N ARG A 107 -2.71 1.98 15.82
CA ARG A 107 -3.61 2.85 16.62
C ARG A 107 -2.88 3.97 17.38
N GLN A 108 -1.70 4.34 16.94
CA GLN A 108 -1.02 5.50 17.50
C GLN A 108 -1.65 6.81 16.99
N SER A 109 -1.47 7.88 17.77
CA SER A 109 -1.82 9.23 17.33
C SER A 109 -1.04 9.59 16.08
N ASN A 110 -1.73 10.13 15.08
CA ASN A 110 -1.07 10.57 13.86
C ASN A 110 -0.15 11.77 14.13
N PRO A 111 0.98 11.86 13.44
CA PRO A 111 1.82 13.05 13.47
C PRO A 111 1.05 14.29 13.02
N ALA A 112 1.53 15.47 13.42
CA ALA A 112 1.01 16.74 12.92
C ALA A 112 1.14 16.82 11.38
N SER A 113 0.18 17.47 10.75
CA SER A 113 0.16 17.68 9.30
C SER A 113 0.50 19.16 8.99
N PRO A 114 1.35 19.44 7.99
CA PRO A 114 2.13 18.47 7.22
C PRO A 114 3.31 17.89 7.99
N LEU A 115 3.69 16.66 7.69
CA LEU A 115 4.90 16.01 8.19
C LEU A 115 6.01 16.08 7.15
N THR A 116 7.24 16.43 7.56
CA THR A 116 8.41 16.27 6.71
C THR A 116 8.83 14.80 6.68
N GLY A 117 8.63 14.16 5.53
CA GLY A 117 9.12 12.82 5.26
C GLY A 117 10.54 12.87 4.71
N LEU A 118 11.43 12.06 5.30
CA LEU A 118 12.79 11.84 4.82
C LEU A 118 12.81 10.64 3.88
N ILE A 119 13.47 10.76 2.74
CA ILE A 119 13.66 9.66 1.79
C ILE A 119 14.96 8.94 2.15
N ASP A 120 14.89 7.63 2.29
CA ASP A 120 16.08 6.82 2.58
C ASP A 120 16.91 6.63 1.31
N THR A 121 18.01 7.34 1.23
CA THR A 121 18.96 7.28 0.09
C THR A 121 20.14 6.33 0.33
N SER A 122 20.12 5.55 1.39
CA SER A 122 21.19 4.61 1.72
C SER A 122 21.28 3.41 0.75
N PHE A 123 20.29 3.24 -0.12
CA PHE A 123 20.29 2.21 -1.16
C PHE A 123 19.97 2.81 -2.55
N PRO A 124 20.44 2.19 -3.66
CA PRO A 124 20.40 2.80 -5.00
C PRO A 124 18.99 3.20 -5.46
N ARG A 125 17.97 2.39 -5.22
CA ARG A 125 16.60 2.70 -5.63
C ARG A 125 16.01 3.86 -4.82
N GLY A 126 16.35 3.99 -3.54
CA GLY A 126 15.93 5.11 -2.70
C GLY A 126 16.56 6.41 -3.17
N ALA A 127 17.87 6.40 -3.55
CA ALA A 127 18.52 7.55 -4.14
C ALA A 127 17.87 7.98 -5.47
N ALA A 128 17.60 7.02 -6.36
CA ALA A 128 16.90 7.28 -7.62
C ALA A 128 15.49 7.83 -7.43
N PHE A 129 14.78 7.33 -6.42
CA PHE A 129 13.45 7.83 -6.06
C PHE A 129 13.49 9.28 -5.56
N ALA A 130 14.46 9.64 -4.72
CA ALA A 130 14.67 11.02 -4.27
C ALA A 130 14.97 11.96 -5.45
N GLU A 131 15.81 11.53 -6.39
CA GLU A 131 16.10 12.28 -7.59
C GLU A 131 14.87 12.46 -8.47
N TRP A 132 14.11 11.40 -8.70
CA TRP A 132 12.87 11.47 -9.46
C TRP A 132 11.86 12.45 -8.84
N LEU A 133 11.65 12.42 -7.52
CA LEU A 133 10.75 13.35 -6.84
C LEU A 133 11.17 14.80 -6.99
N ARG A 134 12.48 15.07 -6.99
CA ARG A 134 13.03 16.40 -7.27
C ARG A 134 12.74 16.83 -8.71
N ASN A 135 12.96 15.94 -9.68
CA ASN A 135 12.78 16.24 -11.11
C ASN A 135 11.30 16.51 -11.46
N VAL A 136 10.34 15.88 -10.76
CA VAL A 136 8.92 16.13 -10.97
C VAL A 136 8.35 17.23 -10.07
N GLY A 137 9.19 17.92 -9.29
CA GLY A 137 8.80 19.02 -8.42
C GLY A 137 8.01 18.60 -7.18
N ALA A 138 8.08 17.33 -6.77
CA ALA A 138 7.39 16.80 -5.59
C ALA A 138 8.24 16.84 -4.31
N ALA A 139 9.56 17.06 -4.43
CA ALA A 139 10.45 17.21 -3.29
C ALA A 139 10.25 18.58 -2.61
N SER A 140 10.24 18.61 -1.29
CA SER A 140 10.19 19.83 -0.47
C SER A 140 11.58 20.29 0.02
N GLY A 141 12.63 19.57 -0.33
CA GLY A 141 14.03 19.80 0.01
C GLY A 141 14.90 18.64 -0.46
N THR A 142 16.19 18.65 -0.14
CA THR A 142 17.09 17.54 -0.45
C THR A 142 16.64 16.30 0.28
N ASN A 143 16.22 15.27 -0.46
CA ASN A 143 15.72 14.00 0.09
C ASN A 143 14.52 14.15 1.04
N GLN A 144 13.66 15.15 0.80
CA GLN A 144 12.50 15.43 1.64
C GLN A 144 11.24 15.58 0.80
N ILE A 145 10.11 15.16 1.38
CA ILE A 145 8.77 15.41 0.86
C ILE A 145 7.85 15.91 1.96
N SER A 146 6.83 16.68 1.58
CA SER A 146 5.76 17.10 2.48
C SER A 146 4.62 16.07 2.42
N ILE A 147 4.24 15.52 3.59
CA ILE A 147 3.16 14.53 3.72
C ILE A 147 1.98 15.20 4.40
N SER A 148 0.90 15.42 3.65
CA SER A 148 -0.31 16.09 4.13
C SER A 148 -1.19 15.23 5.03
N SER A 149 -1.05 13.92 5.01
CA SER A 149 -1.86 12.99 5.82
C SER A 149 -0.98 11.89 6.40
N PRO A 150 -0.01 12.25 7.26
CA PRO A 150 0.91 11.27 7.84
C PRO A 150 0.17 10.29 8.75
N ARG A 151 0.73 9.09 8.89
CA ARG A 151 0.17 8.04 9.73
C ARG A 151 1.24 7.45 10.64
N HIS A 152 0.81 6.92 11.79
CA HIS A 152 1.70 6.24 12.71
C HIS A 152 1.14 4.86 13.05
N ASN A 153 1.50 3.88 12.24
CA ASN A 153 1.16 2.47 12.46
C ASN A 153 2.40 1.56 12.40
N VAL A 154 3.56 2.13 12.06
CA VAL A 154 4.82 1.41 11.91
C VAL A 154 5.96 2.28 12.43
N ASP A 155 6.77 1.73 13.34
CA ASP A 155 7.92 2.44 13.93
C ASP A 155 9.20 2.20 13.14
N ALA A 156 9.43 0.97 12.65
CA ALA A 156 10.65 0.60 11.96
C ALA A 156 10.44 -0.58 11.00
N VAL A 157 11.36 -0.76 10.07
CA VAL A 157 11.48 -1.99 9.26
C VAL A 157 12.26 -3.06 10.01
N VAL A 158 11.99 -4.33 9.65
CA VAL A 158 12.80 -5.49 10.02
C VAL A 158 13.47 -6.01 8.75
N ALA A 159 14.79 -6.17 8.78
CA ALA A 159 15.52 -6.65 7.60
C ALA A 159 14.98 -8.01 7.11
N PRO A 160 14.87 -8.23 5.79
CA PRO A 160 15.41 -7.45 4.67
C PRO A 160 14.46 -6.37 4.10
N THR A 161 13.43 -5.95 4.83
CA THR A 161 12.48 -4.92 4.39
C THR A 161 13.19 -3.59 4.10
N ALA A 162 12.92 -2.99 2.96
CA ALA A 162 13.45 -1.69 2.59
C ALA A 162 12.58 -0.56 3.17
N ARG A 163 13.22 0.39 3.83
CA ARG A 163 12.63 1.65 4.25
C ARG A 163 12.75 2.66 3.11
N TRP A 164 11.65 3.33 2.78
CA TRP A 164 11.66 4.34 1.73
C TRP A 164 11.44 5.75 2.24
N ILE A 165 10.40 5.93 3.07
CA ILE A 165 10.04 7.25 3.61
C ILE A 165 9.78 7.09 5.10
N TYR A 166 10.39 7.96 5.89
CA TYR A 166 10.28 7.95 7.35
C TYR A 166 10.36 9.38 7.93
N SER A 167 10.02 9.52 9.20
CA SER A 167 10.27 10.72 9.99
C SER A 167 11.04 10.35 11.25
N THR A 168 11.82 11.28 11.77
CA THR A 168 12.57 11.12 13.03
C THR A 168 11.89 11.83 14.19
N SER A 169 10.97 12.76 13.91
CA SER A 169 10.24 13.51 14.93
C SER A 169 8.80 13.79 14.47
N PRO A 170 7.82 13.02 14.95
CA PRO A 170 7.98 11.75 15.70
C PRO A 170 8.61 10.66 14.84
N ALA A 171 9.27 9.71 15.50
CA ALA A 171 9.82 8.55 14.80
C ALA A 171 8.67 7.69 14.26
N THR A 172 8.52 7.64 12.95
CA THR A 172 7.50 6.83 12.28
C THR A 172 7.90 6.52 10.85
N LEU A 173 7.39 5.41 10.34
CA LEU A 173 7.63 4.95 8.98
C LEU A 173 6.40 5.26 8.12
N GLN A 174 6.61 5.86 6.95
CA GLN A 174 5.55 6.25 6.04
C GLN A 174 5.46 5.37 4.79
N HIS A 175 6.58 4.78 4.37
CA HIS A 175 6.61 3.86 3.23
C HIS A 175 7.69 2.81 3.39
N LEU A 176 7.34 1.56 3.15
CA LEU A 176 8.22 0.39 3.16
C LEU A 176 7.89 -0.55 2.01
N THR A 177 8.84 -1.38 1.61
CA THR A 177 8.63 -2.50 0.69
C THR A 177 9.40 -3.73 1.15
N PHE A 178 8.82 -4.89 0.93
CA PHE A 178 9.47 -6.18 1.19
C PHE A 178 9.07 -7.20 0.12
N ASN A 179 9.87 -8.23 -0.02
CA ASN A 179 9.57 -9.39 -0.84
C ASN A 179 9.09 -10.54 0.03
N THR A 180 8.35 -11.47 -0.57
CA THR A 180 7.91 -12.72 0.03
C THR A 180 8.01 -13.81 -1.05
N PRO A 181 8.31 -15.08 -0.74
CA PRO A 181 8.65 -15.63 0.56
C PRO A 181 9.92 -15.06 1.12
#